data_9f50a52d6ec53131ecf485fb7e8d1e38
#
_entry.id   9f50a52d6ec53131ecf485fb7e8d1e38
#
_cell.length_a   1.000
_cell.length_b   1.000
_cell.length_c   1.000
_cell.angle_alpha   90.00
_cell.angle_beta   90.00
_cell.angle_gamma   90.00
#
_symmetry.space_group_name_H-M   'P 1'
#
loop_
_entity.id
_entity.type
_entity.pdbx_description
1 polymer ?
#
loop_
_entity_poly.entity_id
_entity_poly.type
_entity_poly.pdbx_seq_one_letter_code
_entity_poly.pdbx_strand_id
1 'polypeptide(L)'
;MLLPGLGVSYELFFPLIERLKDHFFIVSVEVNGFILGEFTTFTSIDDQAAQANAYVMQHMDGRLDCAYGLSMGGKILSRMMERREIGIDHAVLDAAPLLPLPKWLVGPLRHYQCANVWTCYHWTGFWKWVFHSHYFDVLLDECKKVWPYGKGKAVLDGYKDIYTHKLESIDGPNIHFWYGTREAFVAKLQVEHLIKLHPETDVEVFKGMNHGQFLIDHPNEVAERLLDFFR
;
A
#
# COMPACT_ATOMS: atom_id res chain seq x y z
N MET A 1 -9.45 -3.78 7.29
CA MET A 1 -9.33 -3.81 5.82
C MET A 1 -7.86 -3.78 5.42
N LEU A 2 -7.44 -4.54 4.38
CA LEU A 2 -6.06 -4.61 3.90
C LEU A 2 -6.00 -4.14 2.44
N LEU A 3 -5.12 -3.17 2.15
CA LEU A 3 -4.97 -2.57 0.82
C LEU A 3 -3.54 -2.78 0.29
N PRO A 4 -3.37 -3.50 -0.82
CA PRO A 4 -2.05 -3.88 -1.34
C PRO A 4 -1.32 -2.73 -2.03
N GLY A 5 -0.01 -2.90 -2.18
CA GLY A 5 0.84 -2.04 -2.98
C GLY A 5 0.61 -2.20 -4.48
N LEU A 6 1.24 -1.33 -5.28
CA LEU A 6 1.19 -1.44 -6.73
C LEU A 6 1.93 -2.70 -7.21
N GLY A 7 1.28 -3.48 -8.05
CA GLY A 7 1.90 -4.65 -8.68
C GLY A 7 2.03 -5.87 -7.77
N VAL A 8 1.29 -5.90 -6.65
CA VAL A 8 1.16 -7.07 -5.80
C VAL A 8 -0.31 -7.43 -5.61
N SER A 9 -0.59 -8.71 -5.37
CA SER A 9 -1.95 -9.20 -5.15
C SER A 9 -2.33 -9.18 -3.66
N TYR A 10 -3.60 -9.45 -3.38
CA TYR A 10 -4.09 -9.64 -2.01
C TYR A 10 -3.42 -10.84 -1.30
N GLU A 11 -2.87 -11.80 -2.04
CA GLU A 11 -2.19 -12.97 -1.49
C GLU A 11 -0.95 -12.61 -0.67
N LEU A 12 -0.36 -11.43 -0.92
CA LEU A 12 0.72 -10.89 -0.10
C LEU A 12 0.36 -10.83 1.39
N PHE A 13 -0.92 -10.64 1.69
CA PHE A 13 -1.40 -10.56 3.06
C PHE A 13 -1.74 -11.91 3.70
N PHE A 14 -1.67 -13.04 3.01
CA PHE A 14 -2.05 -14.33 3.58
C PHE A 14 -1.34 -14.66 4.90
N PRO A 15 -0.02 -14.46 5.04
CA PRO A 15 0.65 -14.71 6.31
C PRO A 15 0.11 -13.85 7.46
N LEU A 16 -0.27 -12.59 7.19
CA LEU A 16 -0.88 -11.69 8.15
C LEU A 16 -2.34 -12.11 8.45
N ILE A 17 -3.12 -12.43 7.43
CA ILE A 17 -4.52 -12.87 7.56
C ILE A 17 -4.61 -14.10 8.45
N GLU A 18 -3.73 -15.09 8.29
CA GLU A 18 -3.69 -16.31 9.12
C GLU A 18 -3.49 -16.01 10.61
N ARG A 19 -2.89 -14.88 10.97
CA ARG A 19 -2.68 -14.45 12.36
C ARG A 19 -3.85 -13.63 12.92
N LEU A 20 -4.59 -12.97 12.06
CA LEU A 20 -5.65 -12.04 12.46
C LEU A 20 -7.08 -12.61 12.33
N LYS A 21 -7.26 -13.69 11.56
CA LYS A 21 -8.59 -14.24 11.21
C LYS A 21 -9.46 -14.66 12.39
N ASP A 22 -8.84 -15.03 13.51
CA ASP A 22 -9.57 -15.45 14.72
C ASP A 22 -9.99 -14.24 15.58
N HIS A 23 -9.53 -13.03 15.23
CA HIS A 23 -9.78 -11.79 15.97
C HIS A 23 -10.65 -10.80 15.20
N PHE A 24 -10.58 -10.83 13.86
CA PHE A 24 -11.24 -9.85 13.00
C PHE A 24 -11.94 -10.48 11.81
N PHE A 25 -13.03 -9.84 11.38
CA PHE A 25 -13.54 -9.99 10.02
C PHE A 25 -12.63 -9.20 9.06
N ILE A 26 -11.92 -9.90 8.17
CA ILE A 26 -10.89 -9.31 7.33
C ILE A 26 -11.40 -9.15 5.89
N VAL A 27 -11.29 -7.93 5.38
CA VAL A 27 -11.49 -7.63 3.97
C VAL A 27 -10.15 -7.28 3.35
N SER A 28 -9.71 -8.05 2.36
CA SER A 28 -8.54 -7.73 1.54
C SER A 28 -9.00 -7.19 0.20
N VAL A 29 -8.51 -6.02 -0.16
CA VAL A 29 -8.90 -5.34 -1.40
C VAL A 29 -8.04 -5.83 -2.56
N GLU A 30 -8.66 -6.04 -3.72
CA GLU A 30 -7.94 -6.16 -4.98
C GLU A 30 -8.05 -4.86 -5.77
N VAL A 31 -6.93 -4.40 -6.29
CA VAL A 31 -6.88 -3.14 -7.05
C VAL A 31 -7.11 -3.42 -8.52
N ASN A 32 -8.07 -2.72 -9.13
CA ASN A 32 -8.33 -2.83 -10.57
C ASN A 32 -7.04 -2.64 -11.39
N GLY A 33 -6.86 -3.49 -12.40
CA GLY A 33 -5.63 -3.58 -13.18
C GLY A 33 -4.56 -4.50 -12.57
N PHE A 34 -4.81 -5.06 -11.36
CA PHE A 34 -3.90 -6.00 -10.68
C PHE A 34 -4.64 -7.19 -10.05
N ILE A 35 -5.91 -7.40 -10.42
CA ILE A 35 -6.74 -8.52 -9.94
C ILE A 35 -6.25 -9.82 -10.55
N LEU A 36 -6.03 -10.83 -9.70
CA LEU A 36 -5.62 -12.16 -10.16
C LEU A 36 -6.75 -12.85 -10.93
N GLY A 37 -6.44 -13.31 -12.13
CA GLY A 37 -7.41 -14.03 -12.98
C GLY A 37 -8.35 -13.13 -13.78
N GLU A 38 -8.33 -11.80 -13.59
CA GLU A 38 -9.24 -10.87 -14.26
C GLU A 38 -8.52 -9.75 -15.00
N PHE A 39 -8.99 -9.46 -16.22
CA PHE A 39 -8.51 -8.32 -17.01
C PHE A 39 -9.35 -7.07 -16.70
N THR A 40 -8.99 -6.38 -15.64
CA THR A 40 -9.62 -5.12 -15.25
C THR A 40 -8.75 -3.93 -15.67
N THR A 41 -9.30 -2.73 -15.61
CA THR A 41 -8.56 -1.50 -15.94
C THR A 41 -8.39 -0.66 -14.69
N PHE A 42 -7.15 -0.33 -14.36
CA PHE A 42 -6.86 0.69 -13.36
C PHE A 42 -7.31 2.06 -13.90
N THR A 43 -8.16 2.73 -13.15
CA THR A 43 -8.69 4.07 -13.51
C THR A 43 -7.95 5.16 -12.77
N SER A 44 -8.06 5.17 -11.43
CA SER A 44 -7.34 6.11 -10.56
C SER A 44 -7.33 5.62 -9.10
N ILE A 45 -6.43 6.15 -8.31
CA ILE A 45 -6.42 5.94 -6.84
C ILE A 45 -7.71 6.48 -6.20
N ASP A 46 -8.23 7.61 -6.71
CA ASP A 46 -9.47 8.20 -6.20
C ASP A 46 -10.69 7.29 -6.45
N ASP A 47 -10.75 6.66 -7.62
CA ASP A 47 -11.80 5.69 -7.95
C ASP A 47 -11.68 4.42 -7.08
N GLN A 48 -10.47 3.91 -6.84
CA GLN A 48 -10.27 2.79 -5.93
C GLN A 48 -10.71 3.13 -4.49
N ALA A 49 -10.39 4.32 -4.00
CA ALA A 49 -10.83 4.79 -2.70
C ALA A 49 -12.36 4.92 -2.61
N ALA A 50 -13.00 5.44 -3.66
CA ALA A 50 -14.46 5.54 -3.74
C ALA A 50 -15.13 4.16 -3.70
N GLN A 51 -14.62 3.19 -4.45
CA GLN A 51 -15.13 1.82 -4.46
C GLN A 51 -14.95 1.15 -3.09
N ALA A 52 -13.79 1.32 -2.43
CA ALA A 52 -13.54 0.79 -1.11
C ALA A 52 -14.48 1.40 -0.07
N ASN A 53 -14.69 2.72 -0.08
CA ASN A 53 -15.65 3.40 0.80
C ASN A 53 -17.08 2.92 0.56
N ALA A 54 -17.49 2.79 -0.71
CA ALA A 54 -18.83 2.28 -1.05
C ALA A 54 -19.05 0.85 -0.52
N TYR A 55 -18.03 -0.01 -0.62
CA TYR A 55 -18.10 -1.35 -0.04
C TYR A 55 -18.29 -1.32 1.48
N VAL A 56 -17.52 -0.48 2.19
CA VAL A 56 -17.62 -0.32 3.64
C VAL A 56 -19.00 0.21 4.03
N MET A 57 -19.52 1.21 3.33
CA MET A 57 -20.88 1.73 3.54
C MET A 57 -21.95 0.66 3.36
N GLN A 58 -21.80 -0.19 2.35
CA GLN A 58 -22.80 -1.18 2.01
C GLN A 58 -22.77 -2.44 2.88
N HIS A 59 -21.58 -2.85 3.35
CA HIS A 59 -21.38 -4.16 3.98
C HIS A 59 -20.83 -4.11 5.41
N MET A 60 -20.43 -2.93 5.91
CA MET A 60 -19.75 -2.78 7.19
C MET A 60 -20.26 -1.56 7.99
N ASP A 61 -21.53 -1.18 7.79
CA ASP A 61 -22.20 -0.06 8.48
C ASP A 61 -21.39 1.26 8.43
N GLY A 62 -20.60 1.46 7.39
CA GLY A 62 -19.79 2.67 7.18
C GLY A 62 -18.60 2.80 8.13
N ARG A 63 -18.13 1.73 8.77
CA ARG A 63 -17.04 1.79 9.76
C ARG A 63 -16.02 0.67 9.60
N LEU A 64 -14.76 1.01 9.86
CA LEU A 64 -13.63 0.09 9.97
C LEU A 64 -12.94 0.28 11.33
N ASP A 65 -12.75 -0.79 12.08
CA ASP A 65 -11.93 -0.76 13.29
C ASP A 65 -10.46 -0.48 12.94
N CYS A 66 -9.96 -1.11 11.87
CA CYS A 66 -8.60 -0.88 11.39
C CYS A 66 -8.51 -1.00 9.86
N ALA A 67 -7.71 -0.14 9.26
CA ALA A 67 -7.29 -0.24 7.87
C ALA A 67 -5.76 -0.18 7.76
N TYR A 68 -5.19 -1.12 7.02
CA TYR A 68 -3.75 -1.18 6.73
C TYR A 68 -3.53 -1.01 5.24
N GLY A 69 -2.72 -0.04 4.85
CA GLY A 69 -2.39 0.22 3.46
C GLY A 69 -0.89 0.21 3.21
N LEU A 70 -0.43 -0.71 2.36
CA LEU A 70 0.96 -0.77 1.91
C LEU A 70 1.18 0.10 0.68
N SER A 71 2.14 1.03 0.71
CA SER A 71 2.58 1.78 -0.48
C SER A 71 1.41 2.47 -1.22
N MET A 72 1.06 2.02 -2.44
CA MET A 72 -0.14 2.49 -3.16
C MET A 72 -1.41 2.23 -2.36
N GLY A 73 -1.51 1.13 -1.63
CA GLY A 73 -2.63 0.87 -0.71
C GLY A 73 -2.73 1.91 0.39
N GLY A 74 -1.60 2.38 0.92
CA GLY A 74 -1.56 3.51 1.87
C GLY A 74 -2.00 4.83 1.23
N LYS A 75 -1.69 5.03 -0.05
CA LYS A 75 -2.22 6.17 -0.82
C LYS A 75 -3.74 6.07 -1.02
N ILE A 76 -4.26 4.88 -1.35
CA ILE A 76 -5.71 4.64 -1.46
C ILE A 76 -6.37 4.90 -0.10
N LEU A 77 -5.80 4.38 0.99
CA LEU A 77 -6.31 4.60 2.34
C LEU A 77 -6.33 6.10 2.72
N SER A 78 -5.29 6.85 2.37
CA SER A 78 -5.26 8.30 2.59
C SER A 78 -6.41 9.01 1.84
N ARG A 79 -6.73 8.57 0.63
CA ARG A 79 -7.88 9.10 -0.14
C ARG A 79 -9.22 8.70 0.45
N MET A 80 -9.35 7.46 0.98
CA MET A 80 -10.55 7.03 1.69
C MET A 80 -10.84 7.95 2.88
N MET A 81 -9.81 8.31 3.66
CA MET A 81 -9.92 9.23 4.80
C MET A 81 -10.24 10.67 4.37
N GLU A 82 -9.61 11.21 3.31
CA GLU A 82 -9.91 12.54 2.80
C GLU A 82 -11.37 12.71 2.35
N ARG A 83 -12.00 11.62 1.86
CA ARG A 83 -13.41 11.63 1.42
C ARG A 83 -14.39 11.73 2.57
N ARG A 84 -14.00 11.37 3.80
CA ARG A 84 -14.83 11.46 5.02
C ARG A 84 -16.20 10.79 4.91
N GLU A 85 -16.31 9.76 4.07
CA GLU A 85 -17.55 9.03 3.83
C GLU A 85 -17.78 7.91 4.82
N ILE A 86 -16.70 7.41 5.45
CA ILE A 86 -16.70 6.30 6.41
C ILE A 86 -15.90 6.65 7.67
N GLY A 87 -16.20 5.97 8.77
CA GLY A 87 -15.38 6.00 9.99
C GLY A 87 -14.24 4.98 9.92
N ILE A 88 -13.04 5.39 10.34
CA ILE A 88 -11.88 4.48 10.51
C ILE A 88 -11.30 4.79 11.88
N ASP A 89 -11.13 3.78 12.75
CA ASP A 89 -10.62 4.01 14.10
C ASP A 89 -9.08 4.02 14.12
N HIS A 90 -8.44 3.07 13.42
CA HIS A 90 -6.99 2.99 13.26
C HIS A 90 -6.60 2.88 11.79
N ALA A 91 -5.67 3.71 11.34
CA ALA A 91 -5.14 3.67 9.97
C ALA A 91 -3.63 3.47 9.99
N VAL A 92 -3.15 2.39 9.40
CA VAL A 92 -1.72 2.14 9.21
C VAL A 92 -1.33 2.47 7.78
N LEU A 93 -0.46 3.44 7.62
CA LEU A 93 0.12 3.90 6.36
C LEU A 93 1.56 3.35 6.25
N ASP A 94 1.71 2.15 5.70
CA ASP A 94 3.04 1.54 5.55
C ASP A 94 3.69 2.01 4.25
N ALA A 95 4.75 2.79 4.40
CA ALA A 95 5.53 3.37 3.30
C ALA A 95 4.67 4.17 2.28
N ALA A 96 3.60 4.82 2.76
CA ALA A 96 2.62 5.49 1.92
C ALA A 96 3.17 6.78 1.28
N PRO A 97 3.06 6.97 -0.05
CA PRO A 97 3.46 8.20 -0.73
C PRO A 97 2.35 9.26 -0.61
N LEU A 98 2.50 10.24 0.26
CA LEU A 98 1.50 11.27 0.56
C LEU A 98 1.71 12.59 -0.19
N LEU A 99 2.92 12.81 -0.72
CA LEU A 99 3.32 14.02 -1.44
C LEU A 99 3.47 13.78 -2.95
N PRO A 100 3.12 14.78 -3.78
CA PRO A 100 3.38 14.69 -5.20
C PRO A 100 4.86 14.92 -5.52
N LEU A 101 5.28 14.45 -6.68
CA LEU A 101 6.56 14.81 -7.26
C LEU A 101 6.44 16.06 -8.14
N PRO A 102 7.55 16.78 -8.40
CA PRO A 102 7.59 17.82 -9.42
C PRO A 102 7.07 17.29 -10.76
N LYS A 103 6.18 18.05 -11.42
CA LYS A 103 5.49 17.62 -12.67
C LYS A 103 6.43 17.10 -13.74
N TRP A 104 7.61 17.71 -13.90
CA TRP A 104 8.61 17.30 -14.90
C TRP A 104 9.23 15.93 -14.62
N LEU A 105 9.21 15.49 -13.35
CA LEU A 105 9.80 14.22 -12.92
C LEU A 105 8.81 13.05 -13.03
N VAL A 106 7.51 13.31 -12.99
CA VAL A 106 6.46 12.28 -13.04
C VAL A 106 6.57 11.40 -14.28
N GLY A 107 6.71 12.02 -15.45
CA GLY A 107 6.84 11.29 -16.72
C GLY A 107 8.04 10.33 -16.74
N PRO A 108 9.27 10.81 -16.59
CA PRO A 108 10.46 9.97 -16.57
C PRO A 108 10.41 8.87 -15.51
N LEU A 109 10.00 9.20 -14.28
CA LEU A 109 10.06 8.25 -13.18
C LEU A 109 9.01 7.12 -13.30
N ARG A 110 7.78 7.42 -13.76
CA ARG A 110 6.79 6.34 -13.99
C ARG A 110 7.22 5.36 -15.07
N HIS A 111 7.91 5.84 -16.13
CA HIS A 111 8.44 4.96 -17.17
C HIS A 111 9.62 4.12 -16.65
N TYR A 112 10.50 4.72 -15.85
CA TYR A 112 11.56 3.99 -15.16
C TYR A 112 11.00 2.89 -14.27
N GLN A 113 9.99 3.18 -13.45
CA GLN A 113 9.35 2.19 -12.59
C GLN A 113 8.63 1.10 -13.40
N CYS A 114 7.96 1.47 -14.48
CA CYS A 114 7.33 0.49 -15.37
C CYS A 114 8.38 -0.44 -16.00
N ALA A 115 9.52 0.08 -16.40
CA ALA A 115 10.64 -0.73 -16.91
C ALA A 115 11.20 -1.66 -15.83
N ASN A 116 11.32 -1.20 -14.58
CA ASN A 116 11.72 -2.04 -13.45
C ASN A 116 10.75 -3.21 -13.25
N VAL A 117 9.44 -2.94 -13.16
CA VAL A 117 8.41 -3.98 -13.00
C VAL A 117 8.45 -4.95 -14.19
N TRP A 118 8.63 -4.43 -15.42
CA TRP A 118 8.78 -5.26 -16.62
C TRP A 118 10.00 -6.18 -16.53
N THR A 119 11.16 -5.70 -16.09
CA THR A 119 12.35 -6.54 -15.91
C THR A 119 12.16 -7.56 -14.79
N CYS A 120 11.51 -7.19 -13.70
CA CYS A 120 11.16 -8.10 -12.60
C CYS A 120 10.30 -9.27 -13.09
N TYR A 121 9.32 -9.00 -13.92
CA TYR A 121 8.48 -10.03 -14.52
C TYR A 121 9.25 -10.95 -15.48
N HIS A 122 9.97 -10.36 -16.45
CA HIS A 122 10.63 -11.15 -17.51
C HIS A 122 11.90 -11.86 -17.03
N TRP A 123 12.61 -11.31 -16.05
CA TRP A 123 13.88 -11.81 -15.55
C TRP A 123 13.84 -12.18 -14.06
N THR A 124 12.70 -12.66 -13.59
CA THR A 124 12.47 -13.04 -12.17
C THR A 124 13.59 -13.93 -11.63
N GLY A 125 13.98 -14.98 -12.35
CA GLY A 125 15.02 -15.90 -11.90
C GLY A 125 16.39 -15.23 -11.74
N PHE A 126 16.75 -14.33 -12.65
CA PHE A 126 17.98 -13.53 -12.56
C PHE A 126 17.96 -12.62 -11.34
N TRP A 127 16.88 -11.89 -11.11
CA TRP A 127 16.77 -10.99 -9.96
C TRP A 127 16.75 -11.74 -8.63
N LYS A 128 16.12 -12.90 -8.53
CA LYS A 128 16.20 -13.77 -7.34
C LYS A 128 17.63 -14.21 -7.07
N TRP A 129 18.37 -14.56 -8.10
CA TRP A 129 19.78 -14.90 -7.96
C TRP A 129 20.64 -13.72 -7.53
N VAL A 130 20.34 -12.49 -7.97
CA VAL A 130 21.08 -11.27 -7.59
C VAL A 130 20.81 -10.86 -6.14
N PHE A 131 19.54 -10.85 -5.73
CA PHE A 131 19.16 -10.29 -4.44
C PHE A 131 19.28 -11.27 -3.28
N HIS A 132 19.13 -12.57 -3.50
CA HIS A 132 19.22 -13.64 -2.50
C HIS A 132 18.52 -13.30 -1.16
N SER A 133 17.26 -12.89 -1.21
CA SER A 133 16.52 -12.41 -0.05
C SER A 133 15.06 -12.83 -0.12
N HIS A 134 14.52 -13.33 0.99
CA HIS A 134 13.11 -13.70 1.10
C HIS A 134 12.19 -12.56 0.67
N TYR A 135 12.45 -11.35 1.14
CA TYR A 135 11.70 -10.16 0.76
C TYR A 135 11.61 -9.96 -0.77
N PHE A 136 12.76 -10.00 -1.47
CA PHE A 136 12.76 -9.85 -2.91
C PHE A 136 12.14 -11.04 -3.63
N ASP A 137 12.30 -12.25 -3.12
CA ASP A 137 11.69 -13.45 -3.70
C ASP A 137 10.17 -13.35 -3.70
N VAL A 138 9.57 -12.92 -2.59
CA VAL A 138 8.13 -12.70 -2.46
C VAL A 138 7.65 -11.60 -3.42
N LEU A 139 8.31 -10.43 -3.43
CA LEU A 139 7.93 -9.33 -4.34
C LEU A 139 8.02 -9.70 -5.81
N LEU A 140 9.06 -10.43 -6.21
CA LEU A 140 9.24 -10.88 -7.58
C LEU A 140 8.17 -11.91 -7.99
N ASP A 141 7.79 -12.81 -7.09
CA ASP A 141 6.72 -13.76 -7.34
C ASP A 141 5.36 -13.07 -7.46
N GLU A 142 5.06 -12.09 -6.60
CA GLU A 142 3.85 -11.28 -6.69
C GLU A 142 3.79 -10.48 -8.01
N CYS A 143 4.88 -9.82 -8.38
CA CYS A 143 4.99 -9.15 -9.67
C CYS A 143 4.71 -10.10 -10.85
N LYS A 144 5.24 -11.33 -10.77
CA LYS A 144 5.03 -12.34 -11.81
C LYS A 144 3.58 -12.80 -11.89
N LYS A 145 2.87 -12.88 -10.76
CA LYS A 145 1.45 -13.25 -10.73
C LYS A 145 0.55 -12.20 -11.36
N VAL A 146 0.74 -10.92 -11.02
CA VAL A 146 -0.20 -9.84 -11.41
C VAL A 146 0.10 -9.19 -12.75
N TRP A 147 1.36 -9.18 -13.22
CA TRP A 147 1.76 -8.53 -14.47
C TRP A 147 0.92 -8.93 -15.70
N PRO A 148 0.55 -10.20 -15.91
CA PRO A 148 -0.23 -10.60 -17.08
C PRO A 148 -1.57 -9.89 -17.19
N TYR A 149 -2.16 -9.47 -16.09
CA TYR A 149 -3.49 -8.85 -16.01
C TYR A 149 -3.45 -7.33 -16.21
N GLY A 150 -2.59 -6.61 -15.49
CA GLY A 150 -2.50 -5.15 -15.56
C GLY A 150 -1.56 -4.62 -16.64
N LYS A 151 -0.49 -5.36 -16.88
CA LYS A 151 0.56 -5.00 -17.85
C LYS A 151 1.15 -3.61 -17.59
N GLY A 152 1.90 -3.10 -18.55
CA GLY A 152 2.58 -1.82 -18.42
C GLY A 152 1.64 -0.61 -18.27
N LYS A 153 0.43 -0.66 -18.83
CA LYS A 153 -0.52 0.46 -18.73
C LYS A 153 -0.99 0.71 -17.30
N ALA A 154 -1.42 -0.33 -16.58
CA ALA A 154 -1.86 -0.20 -15.20
C ALA A 154 -0.71 0.29 -14.29
N VAL A 155 0.51 -0.20 -14.51
CA VAL A 155 1.71 0.24 -13.78
C VAL A 155 1.99 1.73 -14.05
N LEU A 156 1.96 2.18 -15.32
CA LEU A 156 2.18 3.58 -15.69
C LEU A 156 1.13 4.52 -15.09
N ASP A 157 -0.14 4.12 -15.14
CA ASP A 157 -1.24 4.93 -14.61
C ASP A 157 -1.21 4.95 -13.08
N GLY A 158 -0.93 3.82 -12.42
CA GLY A 158 -0.76 3.74 -10.97
C GLY A 158 0.37 4.63 -10.46
N TYR A 159 1.56 4.57 -11.06
CA TYR A 159 2.66 5.47 -10.69
C TYR A 159 2.38 6.93 -11.02
N LYS A 160 1.66 7.23 -12.10
CA LYS A 160 1.22 8.60 -12.37
C LYS A 160 0.40 9.13 -11.20
N ASP A 161 -0.59 8.38 -10.74
CA ASP A 161 -1.47 8.81 -9.65
C ASP A 161 -0.73 8.89 -8.31
N ILE A 162 0.15 7.90 -8.00
CA ILE A 162 1.03 7.94 -6.83
C ILE A 162 1.82 9.26 -6.78
N TYR A 163 2.33 9.71 -7.90
CA TYR A 163 3.23 10.87 -7.97
C TYR A 163 2.53 12.22 -8.16
N THR A 164 1.22 12.26 -8.37
CA THR A 164 0.51 13.52 -8.67
C THR A 164 -0.41 13.99 -7.56
N HIS A 165 -0.96 13.07 -6.77
CA HIS A 165 -1.86 13.44 -5.69
C HIS A 165 -1.09 13.87 -4.43
N LYS A 166 -1.57 14.91 -3.75
CA LYS A 166 -1.11 15.37 -2.44
C LYS A 166 -2.21 15.13 -1.40
N LEU A 167 -1.85 14.60 -0.24
CA LEU A 167 -2.76 14.56 0.91
C LEU A 167 -2.97 16.00 1.42
N GLU A 168 -4.20 16.52 1.35
CA GLU A 168 -4.49 17.90 1.74
C GLU A 168 -5.07 18.01 3.15
N SER A 169 -5.84 17.02 3.58
CA SER A 169 -6.44 17.01 4.92
C SER A 169 -6.64 15.58 5.39
N ILE A 170 -6.60 15.40 6.69
CA ILE A 170 -6.90 14.12 7.32
C ILE A 170 -7.52 14.38 8.68
N ASP A 171 -8.65 13.73 8.98
CA ASP A 171 -9.36 13.85 10.25
C ASP A 171 -9.69 12.46 10.78
N GLY A 172 -9.66 12.33 12.07
CA GLY A 172 -10.34 11.30 12.83
C GLY A 172 -9.52 10.11 13.30
N PRO A 173 -8.96 9.23 12.48
CA PRO A 173 -8.40 7.97 13.00
C PRO A 173 -7.10 8.16 13.77
N ASN A 174 -6.79 7.20 14.65
CA ASN A 174 -5.42 7.04 15.13
C ASN A 174 -4.54 6.63 13.94
N ILE A 175 -3.63 7.49 13.52
CA ILE A 175 -2.80 7.28 12.34
C ILE A 175 -1.43 6.78 12.76
N HIS A 176 -1.03 5.67 12.17
CA HIS A 176 0.28 5.06 12.32
C HIS A 176 1.00 5.12 10.99
N PHE A 177 2.19 5.73 10.94
CA PHE A 177 3.01 5.76 9.74
C PHE A 177 4.25 4.89 9.93
N TRP A 178 4.37 3.85 9.12
CA TRP A 178 5.43 2.85 9.18
C TRP A 178 6.37 2.96 7.99
N TYR A 179 7.69 2.80 8.20
CA TYR A 179 8.64 2.74 7.09
C TYR A 179 9.98 2.11 7.49
N GLY A 180 10.69 1.56 6.50
CA GLY A 180 12.04 1.03 6.66
C GLY A 180 13.13 2.09 6.54
N THR A 181 14.25 1.93 7.28
CA THR A 181 15.34 2.93 7.23
C THR A 181 16.03 3.03 5.87
N ARG A 182 15.90 2.03 4.99
CA ARG A 182 16.50 2.07 3.65
C ARG A 182 15.77 3.00 2.68
N GLU A 183 14.54 3.38 3.01
CA GLU A 183 13.76 4.38 2.26
C GLU A 183 13.60 5.72 3.03
N ALA A 184 14.28 5.88 4.17
CA ALA A 184 14.09 7.00 5.08
C ALA A 184 14.22 8.38 4.43
N PHE A 185 15.00 8.52 3.36
CA PHE A 185 15.14 9.79 2.65
C PHE A 185 13.81 10.30 2.08
N VAL A 186 13.02 9.41 1.49
CA VAL A 186 11.69 9.76 0.95
C VAL A 186 10.63 9.74 2.05
N ALA A 187 10.67 8.73 2.94
CA ALA A 187 9.67 8.53 3.98
C ALA A 187 9.60 9.71 4.96
N LYS A 188 10.74 10.29 5.36
CA LYS A 188 10.77 11.46 6.27
C LYS A 188 9.99 12.65 5.73
N LEU A 189 10.03 12.92 4.42
CA LEU A 189 9.25 14.00 3.82
C LEU A 189 7.74 13.73 3.93
N GLN A 190 7.33 12.47 3.78
CA GLN A 190 5.92 12.06 3.95
C GLN A 190 5.49 12.24 5.41
N VAL A 191 6.32 11.78 6.36
CA VAL A 191 6.09 11.94 7.81
C VAL A 191 5.99 13.41 8.20
N GLU A 192 6.92 14.26 7.77
CA GLU A 192 6.90 15.69 8.07
C GLU A 192 5.63 16.36 7.54
N HIS A 193 5.15 15.94 6.37
CA HIS A 193 3.89 16.43 5.82
C HIS A 193 2.69 15.94 6.63
N LEU A 194 2.66 14.64 6.95
CA LEU A 194 1.58 14.03 7.70
C LEU A 194 1.45 14.62 9.12
N ILE A 195 2.55 14.79 9.85
CA ILE A 195 2.54 15.41 11.19
C ILE A 195 2.02 16.86 11.17
N LYS A 196 2.23 17.61 10.07
CA LYS A 196 1.64 18.95 9.93
C LYS A 196 0.12 18.91 9.80
N LEU A 197 -0.43 17.86 9.21
CA LEU A 197 -1.88 17.65 9.06
C LEU A 197 -2.51 16.98 10.28
N HIS A 198 -1.76 16.06 10.91
CA HIS A 198 -2.18 15.25 12.03
C HIS A 198 -1.01 15.08 13.02
N PRO A 199 -0.85 16.01 14.00
CA PRO A 199 0.29 16.03 14.92
C PRO A 199 0.38 14.80 15.83
N GLU A 200 -0.72 14.09 16.06
CA GLU A 200 -0.82 12.91 16.92
C GLU A 200 -0.46 11.60 16.18
N THR A 201 0.04 11.70 14.94
CA THR A 201 0.47 10.53 14.18
C THR A 201 1.60 9.79 14.89
N ASP A 202 1.40 8.51 15.14
CA ASP A 202 2.44 7.61 15.62
C ASP A 202 3.36 7.17 14.47
N VAL A 203 4.67 7.19 14.67
CA VAL A 203 5.65 6.88 13.63
C VAL A 203 6.58 5.76 14.06
N GLU A 204 6.50 4.62 13.37
CA GLU A 204 7.43 3.51 13.58
C GLU A 204 8.46 3.38 12.46
N VAL A 205 9.72 3.14 12.84
CA VAL A 205 10.85 3.06 11.92
C VAL A 205 11.56 1.72 12.05
N PHE A 206 11.52 0.91 11.00
CA PHE A 206 12.12 -0.43 11.00
C PHE A 206 13.55 -0.42 10.48
N LYS A 207 14.50 -0.64 11.41
CA LYS A 207 15.94 -0.55 11.12
C LYS A 207 16.39 -1.62 10.11
N GLY A 208 17.09 -1.19 9.07
CA GLY A 208 17.66 -2.08 8.04
C GLY A 208 16.68 -2.59 7.00
N MET A 209 15.39 -2.22 7.10
CA MET A 209 14.34 -2.70 6.20
C MET A 209 14.12 -1.80 4.99
N ASN A 210 13.66 -2.40 3.91
CA ASN A 210 13.22 -1.76 2.68
C ASN A 210 11.72 -1.40 2.77
N HIS A 211 11.20 -0.87 1.69
CA HIS A 211 9.80 -0.51 1.43
C HIS A 211 8.85 -1.70 1.65
N GLY A 212 7.99 -1.66 2.68
CA GLY A 212 7.06 -2.76 3.00
C GLY A 212 7.70 -4.08 3.45
N GLN A 213 9.01 -4.12 3.68
CA GLN A 213 9.72 -5.35 4.04
C GLN A 213 9.27 -5.90 5.39
N PHE A 214 8.86 -5.04 6.32
CA PHE A 214 8.43 -5.47 7.65
C PHE A 214 7.18 -6.39 7.57
N LEU A 215 6.22 -6.06 6.72
CA LEU A 215 5.06 -6.91 6.47
C LEU A 215 5.45 -8.29 5.94
N ILE A 216 6.40 -8.34 5.02
CA ILE A 216 6.78 -9.58 4.32
C ILE A 216 7.60 -10.50 5.21
N ASP A 217 8.61 -9.95 5.89
CA ASP A 217 9.57 -10.74 6.66
C ASP A 217 9.10 -10.98 8.11
N HIS A 218 8.21 -10.13 8.66
CA HIS A 218 7.77 -10.17 10.05
C HIS A 218 6.24 -10.09 10.22
N PRO A 219 5.43 -10.91 9.49
CA PRO A 219 3.96 -10.81 9.54
C PRO A 219 3.38 -11.06 10.95
N ASN A 220 4.07 -11.84 11.79
CA ASN A 220 3.67 -12.08 13.18
C ASN A 220 3.77 -10.81 14.02
N GLU A 221 4.87 -10.08 13.90
CA GLU A 221 5.08 -8.82 14.63
C GLU A 221 4.12 -7.73 14.13
N VAL A 222 3.82 -7.72 12.82
CA VAL A 222 2.77 -6.84 12.28
C VAL A 222 1.42 -7.17 12.91
N ALA A 223 1.06 -8.45 12.99
CA ALA A 223 -0.20 -8.88 13.62
C ALA A 223 -0.29 -8.46 15.09
N GLU A 224 0.79 -8.65 15.85
CA GLU A 224 0.85 -8.24 17.26
C GLU A 224 0.62 -6.73 17.42
N ARG A 225 1.27 -5.89 16.61
CA ARG A 225 1.05 -4.44 16.63
C ARG A 225 -0.37 -4.04 16.30
N LEU A 226 -0.99 -4.70 15.30
CA LEU A 226 -2.38 -4.42 14.95
C LEU A 226 -3.34 -4.83 16.07
N LEU A 227 -3.06 -5.95 16.76
CA LEU A 227 -3.85 -6.39 17.92
C LEU A 227 -3.68 -5.46 19.13
N ASP A 228 -2.50 -4.86 19.32
CA ASP A 228 -2.23 -3.94 20.43
C ASP A 228 -3.07 -2.67 20.36
N PHE A 229 -3.56 -2.25 19.19
CA PHE A 229 -4.48 -1.13 19.06
C PHE A 229 -5.82 -1.35 19.77
N PHE A 230 -6.17 -2.59 20.10
CA PHE A 230 -7.45 -2.97 20.70
C PHE A 230 -7.34 -3.52 22.12
N ARG A 231 -6.15 -3.41 22.73
CA ARG A 231 -5.88 -3.80 24.12
C ARG A 231 -5.90 -2.60 25.05
#